data_0b6503ea9eb8f2f906acdaab98c0fae5
#
_entry.id   0b6503ea9eb8f2f906acdaab98c0fae5
#
_cell.length_a   1.000
_cell.length_b   1.000
_cell.length_c   1.000
_cell.angle_alpha   90.00
_cell.angle_beta   90.00
_cell.angle_gamma   90.00
#
_symmetry.space_group_name_H-M   'P 1'
#
loop_
_entity.id
_entity.type
_entity.pdbx_description
1 polymer ?
#
loop_
_entity_poly.entity_id
_entity_poly.type
_entity_poly.pdbx_seq_one_letter_code
_entity_poly.pdbx_strand_id
1 'polypeptide(L)'
;GIAVAPVGFDARFSALERTYVYRVADRSSEVDPRLRGCVLTVDEALDLELMNRAASLTIGLHDFGSFATPNPGGTTIREVKTAYWRRVPITPLVPDEMASHEAYRTPSLESGLVVFTIVADAFARNMVRSLVAHASKLVRDANHWSGLPAKWPSQYVKAQAGRLRRRA
;
A
#
# COMPACT_ATOMS: atom_id res chain seq x y z
N GLY A 1 9.64 19.87 -15.71
CA GLY A 1 9.36 20.68 -16.90
C GLY A 1 7.88 20.78 -17.17
N ILE A 2 7.45 21.79 -17.88
CA ILE A 2 6.09 21.98 -18.37
C ILE A 2 6.14 21.82 -19.89
N ALA A 3 5.24 21.03 -20.46
CA ALA A 3 5.13 20.82 -21.89
C ALA A 3 3.67 20.87 -22.34
N VAL A 4 3.45 21.20 -23.61
CA VAL A 4 2.11 21.15 -24.20
C VAL A 4 1.72 19.67 -24.40
N ALA A 5 0.52 19.32 -23.93
CA ALA A 5 0.01 17.97 -24.13
C ALA A 5 -0.34 17.70 -25.60
N PRO A 6 -0.21 16.45 -26.10
CA PRO A 6 -0.65 16.08 -27.45
C PRO A 6 -2.14 16.36 -27.66
N VAL A 7 -2.51 16.59 -28.93
CA VAL A 7 -3.94 16.74 -29.30
C VAL A 7 -4.69 15.47 -28.91
N GLY A 8 -5.84 15.62 -28.27
CA GLY A 8 -6.67 14.51 -27.79
C GLY A 8 -6.25 13.94 -26.42
N PHE A 9 -5.23 14.49 -25.77
CA PHE A 9 -4.88 14.08 -24.41
C PHE A 9 -5.96 14.50 -23.40
N ASP A 10 -6.44 13.52 -22.64
CA ASP A 10 -7.32 13.71 -21.49
C ASP A 10 -6.63 13.24 -20.22
N ALA A 11 -6.46 14.14 -19.25
CA ALA A 11 -5.71 13.86 -18.01
C ALA A 11 -6.33 12.71 -17.17
N ARG A 12 -7.63 12.44 -17.33
CA ARG A 12 -8.33 11.38 -16.63
C ARG A 12 -8.28 10.05 -17.37
N PHE A 13 -8.49 10.07 -18.70
CA PHE A 13 -8.66 8.86 -19.50
C PHE A 13 -7.37 8.42 -20.20
N SER A 14 -6.41 9.34 -20.42
CA SER A 14 -5.12 9.01 -21.04
C SER A 14 -4.09 8.48 -20.03
N ALA A 15 -4.41 8.39 -18.75
CA ALA A 15 -3.51 7.81 -17.75
C ALA A 15 -3.44 6.29 -17.92
N LEU A 16 -2.24 5.75 -18.18
CA LEU A 16 -1.98 4.33 -18.38
C LEU A 16 -1.83 3.55 -17.07
N GLU A 17 -1.35 4.25 -16.04
CA GLU A 17 -1.20 3.68 -14.70
C GLU A 17 -1.20 4.77 -13.63
N ARG A 18 -1.42 4.35 -12.40
CA ARG A 18 -1.37 5.20 -11.20
C ARG A 18 -0.57 4.52 -10.13
N THR A 19 0.27 5.28 -9.46
CA THR A 19 1.04 4.82 -8.30
C THR A 19 0.50 5.48 -7.05
N TYR A 20 0.21 4.67 -6.03
CA TYR A 20 -0.07 5.14 -4.68
C TYR A 20 1.04 4.73 -3.73
N VAL A 21 1.39 5.64 -2.84
CA VAL A 21 2.34 5.42 -1.75
C VAL A 21 1.61 5.74 -0.45
N TYR A 22 1.44 4.73 0.41
CA TYR A 22 0.77 4.86 1.70
C TYR A 22 1.80 4.70 2.82
N ARG A 23 1.81 5.62 3.77
CA ARG A 23 2.79 5.67 4.86
C ARG A 23 2.15 5.23 6.15
N VAL A 24 2.81 4.32 6.85
CA VAL A 24 2.38 3.79 8.14
C VAL A 24 3.54 3.89 9.12
N ALA A 25 3.26 4.38 10.30
CA ALA A 25 4.16 4.30 11.46
C ALA A 25 3.66 3.20 12.37
N ASP A 26 4.51 2.25 12.67
CA ASP A 26 4.27 1.20 13.64
C ASP A 26 5.02 1.49 14.95
N ARG A 27 4.90 0.60 15.94
CA ARG A 27 5.56 0.74 17.26
C ARG A 27 7.07 1.03 17.17
N SER A 28 7.74 0.55 16.12
CA SER A 28 9.19 0.74 15.93
C SER A 28 9.53 1.97 15.09
N SER A 29 8.53 2.74 14.67
CA SER A 29 8.73 3.94 13.87
C SER A 29 8.72 5.19 14.73
N GLU A 30 9.64 6.12 14.44
CA GLU A 30 9.58 7.48 14.95
C GLU A 30 8.94 8.38 13.88
N VAL A 31 7.85 9.06 14.24
CA VAL A 31 7.13 9.93 13.30
C VAL A 31 7.62 11.35 13.42
N ASP A 32 8.20 11.89 12.35
CA ASP A 32 8.49 13.31 12.27
C ASP A 32 7.20 14.12 12.45
N PRO A 33 7.16 15.13 13.35
CA PRO A 33 5.97 15.94 13.59
C PRO A 33 5.34 16.55 12.34
N ARG A 34 6.15 16.82 11.30
CA ARG A 34 5.69 17.38 10.03
C ARG A 34 4.85 16.39 9.20
N LEU A 35 5.01 15.09 9.46
CA LEU A 35 4.28 14.02 8.77
C LEU A 35 3.01 13.55 9.49
N ARG A 36 2.70 14.05 10.69
CA ARG A 36 1.55 13.59 11.50
C ARG A 36 0.21 13.62 10.75
N GLY A 37 0.03 14.56 9.82
CA GLY A 37 -1.20 14.69 9.05
C GLY A 37 -1.31 13.73 7.85
N CYS A 38 -0.26 13.00 7.49
CA CYS A 38 -0.22 12.15 6.30
C CYS A 38 0.32 10.73 6.54
N VAL A 39 0.55 10.35 7.79
CA VAL A 39 0.99 9.02 8.22
C VAL A 39 -0.08 8.36 9.07
N LEU A 40 -0.43 7.11 8.75
CA LEU A 40 -1.28 6.29 9.61
C LEU A 40 -0.42 5.71 10.73
N THR A 41 -0.79 5.96 11.98
CA THR A 41 -0.11 5.37 13.15
C THR A 41 -0.84 4.13 13.62
N VAL A 42 -0.09 3.06 13.89
CA VAL A 42 -0.55 1.81 14.49
C VAL A 42 0.33 1.46 15.70
N ASP A 43 -0.26 0.92 16.76
CA ASP A 43 0.44 0.67 18.02
C ASP A 43 1.21 -0.66 18.03
N GLU A 44 0.97 -1.52 17.04
CA GLU A 44 1.62 -2.81 16.90
C GLU A 44 2.87 -2.72 16.01
N ALA A 45 3.84 -3.61 16.24
CA ALA A 45 4.92 -3.84 15.29
C ALA A 45 4.38 -4.61 14.07
N LEU A 46 4.68 -4.13 12.86
CA LEU A 46 4.17 -4.71 11.63
C LEU A 46 5.09 -5.81 11.10
N ASP A 47 4.51 -6.97 10.81
CA ASP A 47 5.18 -8.08 10.12
C ASP A 47 5.14 -7.86 8.60
N LEU A 48 6.24 -7.33 8.06
CA LEU A 48 6.34 -7.00 6.64
C LEU A 48 6.37 -8.23 5.74
N GLU A 49 6.83 -9.39 6.22
CA GLU A 49 6.82 -10.62 5.45
C GLU A 49 5.38 -11.09 5.24
N LEU A 50 4.58 -11.14 6.31
CA LEU A 50 3.17 -11.48 6.23
C LEU A 50 2.40 -10.49 5.34
N MET A 51 2.67 -9.18 5.50
CA MET A 51 2.03 -8.14 4.70
C MET A 51 2.42 -8.24 3.22
N ASN A 52 3.66 -8.59 2.89
CA ASN A 52 4.10 -8.79 1.50
C ASN A 52 3.51 -10.05 0.87
N ARG A 53 3.38 -11.13 1.64
CA ARG A 53 2.63 -12.31 1.17
C ARG A 53 1.18 -11.98 0.83
N ALA A 54 0.54 -11.14 1.64
CA ALA A 54 -0.79 -10.65 1.36
C ALA A 54 -0.84 -9.73 0.13
N ALA A 55 0.11 -8.80 0.00
CA ALA A 55 0.20 -7.89 -1.12
C ALA A 55 0.42 -8.63 -2.45
N SER A 56 1.24 -9.68 -2.48
CA SER A 56 1.49 -10.48 -3.69
C SER A 56 0.23 -11.11 -4.27
N LEU A 57 -0.76 -11.44 -3.43
CA LEU A 57 -2.04 -12.00 -3.88
C LEU A 57 -2.94 -10.98 -4.58
N THR A 58 -2.62 -9.69 -4.49
CA THR A 58 -3.37 -8.62 -5.18
C THR A 58 -2.84 -8.34 -6.58
N ILE A 59 -1.66 -8.87 -6.93
CA ILE A 59 -1.03 -8.62 -8.23
C ILE A 59 -1.78 -9.38 -9.33
N GLY A 60 -2.02 -8.71 -10.46
CA GLY A 60 -2.77 -9.23 -11.60
C GLY A 60 -4.14 -8.60 -11.76
N LEU A 61 -4.95 -9.19 -12.63
CA LEU A 61 -6.32 -8.75 -12.91
C LEU A 61 -7.30 -9.40 -11.94
N HIS A 62 -7.91 -8.59 -11.07
CA HIS A 62 -8.84 -9.05 -10.04
C HIS A 62 -10.06 -8.14 -9.91
N ASP A 63 -11.16 -8.71 -9.38
CA ASP A 63 -12.31 -7.92 -8.93
C ASP A 63 -12.10 -7.48 -7.47
N PHE A 64 -11.85 -6.20 -7.27
CA PHE A 64 -11.65 -5.58 -5.96
C PHE A 64 -12.95 -5.08 -5.31
N GLY A 65 -14.10 -5.60 -5.71
CA GLY A 65 -15.40 -5.19 -5.16
C GLY A 65 -15.50 -5.31 -3.64
N SER A 66 -14.82 -6.28 -3.01
CA SER A 66 -14.76 -6.44 -1.55
C SER A 66 -13.93 -5.37 -0.84
N PHE A 67 -13.05 -4.67 -1.56
CA PHE A 67 -12.17 -3.62 -1.06
C PHE A 67 -12.59 -2.22 -1.51
N ALA A 68 -13.68 -2.11 -2.26
CA ALA A 68 -14.10 -0.87 -2.88
C ALA A 68 -15.49 -0.44 -2.44
N THR A 69 -15.69 0.87 -2.35
CA THR A 69 -17.03 1.43 -2.25
C THR A 69 -17.70 1.37 -3.64
N PRO A 70 -18.92 0.82 -3.74
CA PRO A 70 -19.64 0.78 -5.01
C PRO A 70 -19.75 2.17 -5.65
N ASN A 71 -19.53 2.24 -6.96
CA ASN A 71 -19.74 3.44 -7.76
C ASN A 71 -20.67 3.10 -8.93
N PRO A 72 -21.87 3.70 -9.04
CA PRO A 72 -22.79 3.43 -10.14
C PRO A 72 -22.11 3.63 -11.50
N GLY A 73 -22.23 2.63 -12.38
CA GLY A 73 -21.62 2.64 -13.71
C GLY A 73 -20.11 2.38 -13.76
N GLY A 74 -19.46 2.20 -12.62
CA GLY A 74 -18.03 1.87 -12.56
C GLY A 74 -17.78 0.37 -12.36
N THR A 75 -16.68 -0.15 -12.93
CA THR A 75 -16.19 -1.49 -12.64
C THR A 75 -15.25 -1.48 -11.45
N THR A 76 -15.18 -2.59 -10.71
CA THR A 76 -14.20 -2.83 -9.63
C THR A 76 -13.06 -3.76 -10.07
N ILE A 77 -13.08 -4.21 -11.31
CA ILE A 77 -12.00 -5.01 -11.90
C ILE A 77 -10.82 -4.09 -12.20
N ARG A 78 -9.64 -4.43 -11.66
CA ARG A 78 -8.39 -3.67 -11.82
C ARG A 78 -7.21 -4.60 -12.04
N GLU A 79 -6.26 -4.13 -12.83
CA GLU A 79 -4.98 -4.79 -13.03
C GLU A 79 -3.93 -4.15 -12.13
N VAL A 80 -3.55 -4.84 -11.06
CA VAL A 80 -2.45 -4.42 -10.18
C VAL A 80 -1.15 -4.96 -10.75
N LYS A 81 -0.23 -4.06 -11.12
CA LYS A 81 1.08 -4.38 -11.69
C LYS A 81 2.11 -4.67 -10.61
N THR A 82 2.03 -3.95 -9.50
CA THR A 82 2.98 -4.04 -8.39
C THR A 82 2.28 -3.71 -7.09
N ALA A 83 2.58 -4.47 -6.04
CA ALA A 83 2.13 -4.20 -4.68
C ALA A 83 3.13 -4.75 -3.68
N TYR A 84 3.73 -3.89 -2.85
CA TYR A 84 4.69 -4.33 -1.83
C TYR A 84 4.79 -3.37 -0.66
N TRP A 85 5.23 -3.91 0.47
CA TRP A 85 5.53 -3.21 1.70
C TRP A 85 7.04 -3.19 1.93
N ARG A 86 7.56 -2.07 2.38
CA ARG A 86 8.96 -1.96 2.81
C ARG A 86 9.09 -1.01 3.98
N ARG A 87 10.12 -1.21 4.80
CA ARG A 87 10.55 -0.21 5.77
C ARG A 87 11.56 0.72 5.09
N VAL A 88 11.35 2.01 5.24
CA VAL A 88 12.31 3.01 4.78
C VAL A 88 13.55 2.91 5.67
N PRO A 89 14.76 2.75 5.11
CA PRO A 89 15.98 2.74 5.90
C PRO A 89 16.13 4.04 6.69
N ILE A 90 16.77 3.95 7.83
CA ILE A 90 17.17 5.15 8.58
C ILE A 90 18.38 5.73 7.85
N THR A 91 18.13 6.83 7.11
CA THR A 91 19.17 7.53 6.38
C THR A 91 19.35 8.92 6.96
N PRO A 92 20.58 9.36 7.25
CA PRO A 92 20.84 10.72 7.69
C PRO A 92 20.51 11.72 6.57
N LEU A 93 20.07 12.93 6.93
CA LEU A 93 19.86 14.02 5.98
C LEU A 93 21.18 14.55 5.39
N VAL A 94 22.25 14.40 6.16
CA VAL A 94 23.59 14.80 5.76
C VAL A 94 24.41 13.55 5.52
N PRO A 95 25.09 13.40 4.36
CA PRO A 95 25.99 12.28 4.12
C PRO A 95 27.06 12.17 5.20
N ASP A 96 27.46 10.95 5.55
CA ASP A 96 28.46 10.68 6.60
C ASP A 96 29.76 11.43 6.40
N GLU A 97 30.17 11.62 5.14
CA GLU A 97 31.40 12.38 4.76
C GLU A 97 31.32 13.86 5.13
N MET A 98 30.11 14.43 5.23
CA MET A 98 29.88 15.81 5.62
C MET A 98 29.47 15.97 7.08
N ALA A 99 29.15 14.87 7.77
CA ALA A 99 28.76 14.87 9.16
C ALA A 99 30.03 14.80 10.05
N SER A 100 30.64 15.96 10.29
CA SER A 100 31.78 16.07 11.20
C SER A 100 31.43 15.77 12.67
N HIS A 101 30.14 15.68 13.00
CA HIS A 101 29.64 15.43 14.34
C HIS A 101 28.33 14.62 14.30
N GLU A 102 28.17 13.70 15.23
CA GLU A 102 26.98 12.82 15.31
C GLU A 102 25.66 13.59 15.43
N ALA A 103 25.69 14.79 16.02
CA ALA A 103 24.54 15.69 16.13
C ALA A 103 23.96 16.16 14.77
N TYR A 104 24.73 16.06 13.70
CA TYR A 104 24.27 16.43 12.36
C TYR A 104 23.64 15.28 11.56
N ARG A 105 23.63 14.07 12.12
CA ARG A 105 23.00 12.90 11.51
C ARG A 105 21.52 12.89 11.79
N THR A 106 20.79 13.80 11.16
CA THR A 106 19.35 13.87 11.28
C THR A 106 18.72 12.88 10.29
N PRO A 107 17.85 11.96 10.71
CA PRO A 107 17.16 11.06 9.81
C PRO A 107 16.33 11.82 8.78
N SER A 108 16.12 11.24 7.59
CA SER A 108 15.16 11.77 6.63
C SER A 108 13.74 11.71 7.22
N LEU A 109 12.84 12.58 6.73
CA LEU A 109 11.45 12.64 7.21
C LEU A 109 10.73 11.30 7.25
N GLU A 110 11.03 10.41 6.31
CA GLU A 110 10.37 9.12 6.15
C GLU A 110 11.15 7.95 6.79
N SER A 111 12.31 8.22 7.42
CA SER A 111 13.15 7.18 8.03
C SER A 111 12.36 6.34 9.03
N GLY A 112 12.50 5.02 8.92
CA GLY A 112 11.84 4.05 9.80
C GLY A 112 10.36 3.81 9.52
N LEU A 113 9.71 4.61 8.68
CA LEU A 113 8.31 4.38 8.31
C LEU A 113 8.15 3.11 7.46
N VAL A 114 7.01 2.47 7.61
CA VAL A 114 6.56 1.40 6.73
C VAL A 114 5.78 2.01 5.57
N VAL A 115 6.15 1.66 4.36
CA VAL A 115 5.56 2.22 3.15
C VAL A 115 4.96 1.12 2.29
N PHE A 116 3.70 1.27 1.92
CA PHE A 116 3.02 0.47 0.92
C PHE A 116 3.05 1.17 -0.42
N THR A 117 3.63 0.52 -1.42
CA THR A 117 3.62 1.00 -2.81
C THR A 117 2.74 0.08 -3.63
N ILE A 118 1.80 0.65 -4.37
CA ILE A 118 0.91 -0.09 -5.27
C ILE A 118 0.77 0.66 -6.59
N VAL A 119 0.92 -0.09 -7.69
CA VAL A 119 0.78 0.41 -9.07
C VAL A 119 -0.32 -0.39 -9.76
N ALA A 120 -1.27 0.28 -10.37
CA ALA A 120 -2.37 -0.33 -11.11
C ALA A 120 -2.79 0.54 -12.31
N ASP A 121 -3.54 -0.03 -13.24
CA ASP A 121 -4.21 0.68 -14.34
C ASP A 121 -5.12 1.80 -13.80
N ALA A 122 -5.90 1.48 -12.79
CA ALA A 122 -6.75 2.41 -12.05
C ALA A 122 -7.04 1.85 -10.63
N PHE A 123 -7.63 2.66 -9.77
CA PHE A 123 -8.09 2.24 -8.45
C PHE A 123 -9.59 2.48 -8.30
N ALA A 124 -10.29 1.51 -7.73
CA ALA A 124 -11.66 1.68 -7.29
C ALA A 124 -11.70 2.58 -6.05
N ARG A 125 -12.85 3.21 -5.80
CA ARG A 125 -13.02 4.12 -4.66
C ARG A 125 -12.71 3.40 -3.34
N ASN A 126 -11.84 3.99 -2.51
CA ASN A 126 -11.37 3.49 -1.22
C ASN A 126 -10.53 2.20 -1.28
N MET A 127 -10.26 1.61 -2.45
CA MET A 127 -9.57 0.32 -2.61
C MET A 127 -8.23 0.27 -1.85
N VAL A 128 -7.33 1.23 -2.05
CA VAL A 128 -6.01 1.23 -1.41
C VAL A 128 -6.12 1.33 0.12
N ARG A 129 -7.00 2.19 0.62
CA ARG A 129 -7.23 2.32 2.08
C ARG A 129 -7.74 1.02 2.70
N SER A 130 -8.66 0.33 2.01
CA SER A 130 -9.18 -0.96 2.45
C SER A 130 -8.11 -2.04 2.45
N LEU A 131 -7.25 -2.09 1.43
CA LEU A 131 -6.12 -3.02 1.37
C LEU A 131 -5.15 -2.81 2.54
N VAL A 132 -4.78 -1.54 2.83
CA VAL A 132 -3.92 -1.20 3.97
C VAL A 132 -4.55 -1.60 5.30
N ALA A 133 -5.83 -1.29 5.50
CA ALA A 133 -6.55 -1.63 6.73
C ALA A 133 -6.61 -3.15 6.95
N HIS A 134 -6.84 -3.93 5.88
CA HIS A 134 -6.86 -5.39 5.96
C HIS A 134 -5.47 -5.98 6.22
N ALA A 135 -4.42 -5.45 5.61
CA ALA A 135 -3.05 -5.89 5.87
C ALA A 135 -2.65 -5.63 7.34
N SER A 136 -2.97 -4.46 7.88
CA SER A 136 -2.72 -4.13 9.30
C SER A 136 -3.54 -5.01 10.25
N LYS A 137 -4.78 -5.34 9.89
CA LYS A 137 -5.63 -6.25 10.67
C LYS A 137 -5.06 -7.67 10.70
N LEU A 138 -4.53 -8.17 9.58
CA LEU A 138 -3.90 -9.49 9.54
C LEU A 138 -2.76 -9.64 10.55
N VAL A 139 -1.93 -8.61 10.66
CA VAL A 139 -0.82 -8.63 11.63
C VAL A 139 -1.35 -8.65 13.06
N ARG A 140 -2.40 -7.87 13.37
CA ARG A 140 -3.04 -7.91 14.70
C ARG A 140 -3.62 -9.28 15.01
N ASP A 141 -4.36 -9.86 14.09
CA ASP A 141 -5.00 -11.16 14.29
C ASP A 141 -3.92 -12.26 14.42
N ALA A 142 -2.82 -12.18 13.66
CA ALA A 142 -1.69 -13.11 13.76
C ALA A 142 -0.97 -13.02 15.11
N ASN A 143 -0.80 -11.82 15.66
CA ASN A 143 -0.17 -11.62 16.97
C ASN A 143 -1.04 -12.13 18.14
N HIS A 144 -2.34 -12.27 17.96
CA HIS A 144 -3.27 -12.82 18.95
C HIS A 144 -3.48 -14.34 18.80
N TRP A 145 -3.02 -14.95 17.70
CA TRP A 145 -3.18 -16.37 17.42
C TRP A 145 -1.82 -17.04 17.31
N SER A 146 -1.55 -17.95 18.24
CA SER A 146 -0.37 -18.83 18.23
C SER A 146 -0.41 -19.93 17.14
N GLY A 147 -1.28 -19.80 16.13
CA GLY A 147 -1.45 -20.71 15.01
C GLY A 147 -1.83 -19.97 13.74
N LEU A 148 -0.84 -19.57 12.94
CA LEU A 148 -1.07 -19.00 11.61
C LEU A 148 -1.75 -20.02 10.69
N PRO A 149 -2.91 -19.72 10.08
CA PRO A 149 -3.35 -20.48 8.93
C PRO A 149 -2.37 -20.21 7.77
N ALA A 150 -1.78 -21.26 7.22
CA ALA A 150 -0.89 -21.21 6.05
C ALA A 150 -1.57 -20.67 4.77
N LYS A 151 -2.82 -20.24 4.85
CA LYS A 151 -3.62 -19.68 3.75
C LYS A 151 -4.47 -18.53 4.25
N TRP A 152 -4.57 -17.48 3.46
CA TRP A 152 -5.64 -16.48 3.57
C TRP A 152 -6.97 -17.18 3.85
N PRO A 153 -7.82 -16.63 4.74
CA PRO A 153 -9.15 -17.16 4.91
C PRO A 153 -9.80 -17.26 3.53
N SER A 154 -10.08 -18.49 3.10
CA SER A 154 -10.56 -18.80 1.75
C SER A 154 -11.85 -18.07 1.36
N GLN A 155 -12.54 -17.49 2.32
CA GLN A 155 -13.70 -16.63 2.11
C GLN A 155 -13.38 -15.35 1.32
N TYR A 156 -12.15 -14.81 1.41
CA TYR A 156 -11.72 -13.63 0.64
C TYR A 156 -11.27 -13.99 -0.77
N VAL A 157 -10.74 -15.20 -0.98
CA VAL A 157 -10.31 -15.72 -2.29
C VAL A 157 -11.48 -16.36 -3.06
N LYS A 158 -12.39 -17.06 -2.37
CA LYS A 158 -13.54 -17.74 -3.01
C LYS A 158 -14.61 -16.77 -3.52
N ALA A 159 -14.78 -15.60 -2.92
CA ALA A 159 -15.71 -14.60 -3.41
C ALA A 159 -15.34 -14.08 -4.83
N GLN A 160 -14.07 -14.19 -5.21
CA GLN A 160 -13.58 -13.74 -6.51
C GLN A 160 -13.75 -14.80 -7.62
N ALA A 161 -13.43 -16.06 -7.35
CA ALA A 161 -13.50 -17.13 -8.34
C ALA A 161 -14.94 -17.46 -8.80
N GLY A 162 -15.93 -17.27 -7.92
CA GLY A 162 -17.34 -17.56 -8.23
C GLY A 162 -18.05 -16.52 -9.12
N ARG A 163 -17.52 -15.28 -9.19
CA ARG A 163 -18.13 -14.21 -10.01
C ARG A 163 -17.60 -14.18 -11.44
N LEU A 164 -16.37 -14.61 -11.67
CA LEU A 164 -15.79 -14.71 -13.01
C LEU A 164 -16.44 -15.80 -13.87
N ARG A 165 -16.97 -16.87 -13.26
CA ARG A 165 -17.66 -17.95 -13.99
C ARG A 165 -19.09 -17.63 -14.44
N ARG A 166 -19.68 -16.52 -14.01
CA ARG A 166 -21.06 -16.13 -14.37
C ARG A 166 -21.17 -15.07 -15.46
N ARG A 167 -20.05 -14.67 -16.07
CA ARG A 167 -20.00 -13.67 -17.16
C ARG A 167 -19.26 -14.15 -18.41
N ALA A 168 -19.05 -15.45 -18.56
CA ALA A 168 -18.63 -16.09 -19.82
C ALA A 168 -19.85 -16.68 -20.53
#